data_49a229d71bebc67b8e59d74818db8685
#
_entry.id   49a229d71bebc67b8e59d74818db8685
#
_cell.length_a   1.000
_cell.length_b   1.000
_cell.length_c   1.000
_cell.angle_alpha   90.00
_cell.angle_beta   90.00
_cell.angle_gamma   90.00
#
_symmetry.space_group_name_H-M   'P 1'
#
loop_
_entity.id
_entity.type
_entity.pdbx_description
1 polymer ?
#
loop_
_entity_poly.entity_id
_entity_poly.type
_entity_poly.pdbx_seq_one_letter_code
_entity_poly.pdbx_strand_id
1 'polypeptide(L)'
;MTFRQMTRDELTAWYDNELTAAFIPQECKPLEKIFDLIAEERYEVWGLFDGDALLGYACLWKAPQLSLVLLDYLGVTAARRSEGLGSEILRRLQQQGRPLVTESELPVADDTAEANQIRLRRIAFYKRCGFTPAYPMATCGMAWQALTYAPQLPVQDIMAQHRALYGAERTDVVVPLPEGTAPPTSFWG
;
A
#
# COMPACT_ATOMS: atom_id res chain seq x y z
N MET A 1 18.34 5.59 -13.59
CA MET A 1 17.35 5.63 -12.48
C MET A 1 17.82 4.73 -11.35
N THR A 2 17.89 5.25 -10.12
CA THR A 2 18.29 4.56 -8.90
C THR A 2 17.07 4.32 -8.03
N PHE A 3 16.92 3.11 -7.48
CA PHE A 3 15.84 2.75 -6.55
C PHE A 3 16.45 2.44 -5.19
N ARG A 4 16.20 3.27 -4.20
CA ARG A 4 16.82 3.18 -2.87
C ARG A 4 15.88 3.72 -1.79
N GLN A 5 16.18 3.40 -0.54
CA GLN A 5 15.50 4.06 0.58
C GLN A 5 15.84 5.55 0.62
N MET A 6 14.86 6.34 1.04
CA MET A 6 15.00 7.79 1.22
C MET A 6 15.77 8.10 2.50
N THR A 7 16.55 9.17 2.46
CA THR A 7 17.15 9.78 3.65
C THR A 7 16.10 10.52 4.46
N ARG A 8 16.43 10.92 5.71
CA ARG A 8 15.49 11.66 6.57
C ARG A 8 15.04 12.99 5.95
N ASP A 9 15.94 13.72 5.32
CA ASP A 9 15.63 15.01 4.68
C ASP A 9 14.73 14.80 3.45
N GLU A 10 15.01 13.76 2.65
CA GLU A 10 14.16 13.38 1.50
C GLU A 10 12.77 12.94 1.95
N LEU A 11 12.63 12.26 3.09
CA LEU A 11 11.34 11.84 3.66
C LEU A 11 10.46 13.04 4.00
N THR A 12 11.03 14.11 4.60
CA THR A 12 10.28 15.33 4.92
C THR A 12 9.79 16.00 3.64
N ALA A 13 10.66 16.19 2.66
CA ALA A 13 10.30 16.80 1.38
C ALA A 13 9.27 15.96 0.60
N TRP A 14 9.43 14.64 0.58
CA TRP A 14 8.46 13.72 -0.03
C TRP A 14 7.09 13.79 0.66
N TYR A 15 7.06 13.80 1.98
CA TYR A 15 5.81 13.85 2.73
C TYR A 15 5.01 15.10 2.37
N ASP A 16 5.65 16.27 2.43
CA ASP A 16 5.01 17.56 2.21
C ASP A 16 4.57 17.80 0.76
N ASN A 17 5.36 17.31 -0.21
CA ASN A 17 5.15 17.64 -1.62
C ASN A 17 4.45 16.53 -2.42
N GLU A 18 4.57 15.27 -2.02
CA GLU A 18 4.08 14.14 -2.80
C GLU A 18 2.99 13.35 -2.08
N LEU A 19 3.19 12.93 -0.82
CA LEU A 19 2.22 12.10 -0.11
C LEU A 19 0.94 12.88 0.17
N THR A 20 1.04 14.06 0.78
CA THR A 20 -0.10 14.90 1.14
C THR A 20 -0.83 15.48 -0.09
N ALA A 21 -0.14 15.56 -1.22
CA ALA A 21 -0.75 15.97 -2.49
C ALA A 21 -1.50 14.82 -3.22
N ALA A 22 -1.12 13.57 -2.93
CA ALA A 22 -1.68 12.38 -3.59
C ALA A 22 -2.82 11.72 -2.81
N PHE A 23 -2.86 11.88 -1.49
CA PHE A 23 -3.81 11.23 -0.58
C PHE A 23 -4.51 12.26 0.30
N ILE A 24 -5.75 11.97 0.68
CA ILE A 24 -6.48 12.83 1.63
C ILE A 24 -5.87 12.70 3.04
N PRO A 25 -5.98 13.74 3.90
CA PRO A 25 -5.34 13.74 5.22
C PRO A 25 -5.66 12.50 6.09
N GLN A 26 -6.90 11.98 5.98
CA GLN A 26 -7.36 10.81 6.73
C GLN A 26 -6.67 9.50 6.31
N GLU A 27 -6.13 9.45 5.09
CA GLU A 27 -5.37 8.30 4.57
C GLU A 27 -3.88 8.40 4.84
N CYS A 28 -3.38 9.60 5.18
CA CYS A 28 -1.96 9.82 5.42
C CYS A 28 -1.57 9.46 6.86
N LYS A 29 -0.60 8.54 7.02
CA LYS A 29 0.08 8.38 8.32
C LYS A 29 0.81 9.69 8.67
N PRO A 30 0.72 10.20 9.90
CA PRO A 30 1.51 11.36 10.32
C PRO A 30 3.02 11.12 10.12
N LEU A 31 3.76 12.13 9.69
CA LEU A 31 5.20 12.02 9.42
C LEU A 31 5.99 11.50 10.61
N GLU A 32 5.69 11.99 11.83
CA GLU A 32 6.35 11.51 13.06
C GLU A 32 6.10 10.02 13.28
N LYS A 33 4.88 9.55 12.98
CA LYS A 33 4.58 8.11 13.07
C LYS A 33 5.35 7.29 12.04
N ILE A 34 5.59 7.84 10.85
CA ILE A 34 6.45 7.19 9.85
C ILE A 34 7.89 7.10 10.37
N PHE A 35 8.42 8.17 10.99
CA PHE A 35 9.75 8.15 11.59
C PHE A 35 9.87 7.13 12.73
N ASP A 36 8.87 7.05 13.61
CA ASP A 36 8.84 6.06 14.70
C ASP A 36 8.88 4.64 14.13
N LEU A 37 8.04 4.34 13.13
CA LEU A 37 8.00 3.03 12.50
C LEU A 37 9.30 2.68 11.76
N ILE A 38 9.98 3.66 11.16
CA ILE A 38 11.31 3.45 10.56
C ILE A 38 12.35 3.14 11.64
N ALA A 39 12.34 3.87 12.75
CA ALA A 39 13.24 3.63 13.89
C ALA A 39 13.01 2.24 14.52
N GLU A 40 11.79 1.74 14.50
CA GLU A 40 11.41 0.39 14.92
C GLU A 40 11.68 -0.70 13.86
N GLU A 41 12.29 -0.36 12.72
CA GLU A 41 12.51 -1.23 11.55
C GLU A 41 11.21 -1.83 10.97
N ARG A 42 10.09 -1.15 11.15
CA ARG A 42 8.74 -1.58 10.72
C ARG A 42 8.24 -0.87 9.48
N TYR A 43 8.97 0.11 8.96
CA TYR A 43 8.57 0.86 7.78
C TYR A 43 9.76 1.21 6.91
N GLU A 44 9.57 1.19 5.61
CA GLU A 44 10.57 1.60 4.61
C GLU A 44 9.91 2.52 3.59
N VAL A 45 10.57 3.61 3.25
CA VAL A 45 10.15 4.48 2.14
C VAL A 45 11.22 4.45 1.06
N TRP A 46 10.85 3.90 -0.08
CA TRP A 46 11.70 3.74 -1.24
C TRP A 46 11.39 4.80 -2.28
N GLY A 47 12.41 5.45 -2.82
CA GLY A 47 12.31 6.40 -3.92
C GLY A 47 12.94 5.86 -5.20
N LEU A 48 12.29 6.11 -6.32
CA LEU A 48 12.86 5.97 -7.64
C LEU A 48 13.36 7.35 -8.08
N PHE A 49 14.67 7.47 -8.31
CA PHE A 49 15.33 8.74 -8.60
C PHE A 49 15.98 8.76 -9.99
N ASP A 50 16.01 9.93 -10.60
CA ASP A 50 16.87 10.27 -11.75
C ASP A 50 17.78 11.42 -11.35
N GLY A 51 19.07 11.10 -11.08
CA GLY A 51 19.92 12.00 -10.29
C GLY A 51 19.30 12.26 -8.92
N ASP A 52 19.08 13.51 -8.58
CA ASP A 52 18.44 13.95 -7.33
C ASP A 52 16.91 14.11 -7.45
N ALA A 53 16.37 13.99 -8.65
CA ALA A 53 14.94 14.15 -8.89
C ALA A 53 14.16 12.89 -8.51
N LEU A 54 13.20 13.01 -7.59
CA LEU A 54 12.26 11.96 -7.26
C LEU A 54 11.26 11.78 -8.41
N LEU A 55 11.11 10.56 -8.90
CA LEU A 55 10.17 10.20 -9.96
C LEU A 55 8.92 9.50 -9.43
N GLY A 56 9.09 8.75 -8.34
CA GLY A 56 8.01 8.02 -7.70
C GLY A 56 8.51 7.29 -6.45
N TYR A 57 7.59 6.70 -5.71
CA TYR A 57 7.87 6.12 -4.40
C TYR A 57 7.01 4.91 -4.08
N ALA A 58 7.50 4.11 -3.14
CA ALA A 58 6.76 3.03 -2.50
C ALA A 58 7.03 3.01 -1.01
N CYS A 59 5.98 2.85 -0.22
CA CYS A 59 6.06 2.71 1.23
C CYS A 59 5.71 1.28 1.62
N LEU A 60 6.55 0.68 2.43
CA LEU A 60 6.43 -0.71 2.83
C LEU A 60 6.27 -0.80 4.35
N TRP A 61 5.16 -1.39 4.78
CA TRP A 61 4.92 -1.70 6.19
C TRP A 61 5.21 -3.17 6.45
N LYS A 62 6.00 -3.45 7.47
CA LYS A 62 6.47 -4.78 7.82
C LYS A 62 6.47 -4.97 9.34
N ALA A 63 6.65 -6.20 9.79
CA ALA A 63 6.92 -6.52 11.18
C ALA A 63 8.05 -7.56 11.24
N PRO A 64 8.98 -7.48 12.23
CA PRO A 64 10.17 -8.35 12.27
C PRO A 64 9.86 -9.85 12.27
N GLN A 65 8.72 -10.23 12.85
CA GLN A 65 8.29 -11.64 12.96
C GLN A 65 7.51 -12.16 11.74
N LEU A 66 7.21 -11.29 10.75
CA LEU A 66 6.43 -11.63 9.57
C LEU A 66 7.30 -11.59 8.32
N SER A 67 7.08 -12.54 7.41
CA SER A 67 7.72 -12.50 6.09
C SER A 67 6.96 -11.61 5.10
N LEU A 68 5.64 -11.46 5.29
CA LEU A 68 4.79 -10.66 4.44
C LEU A 68 5.04 -9.16 4.66
N VAL A 69 5.08 -8.42 3.57
CA VAL A 69 5.24 -6.96 3.58
C VAL A 69 4.04 -6.32 2.90
N LEU A 70 3.43 -5.32 3.55
CA LEU A 70 2.35 -4.52 2.97
C LEU A 70 2.94 -3.35 2.17
N LEU A 71 2.62 -3.29 0.89
CA LEU A 71 2.79 -2.09 0.07
C LEU A 71 1.67 -1.11 0.43
N ASP A 72 1.98 -0.19 1.33
CA ASP A 72 1.06 0.75 1.98
C ASP A 72 0.72 1.94 1.06
N TYR A 73 1.74 2.56 0.46
CA TYR A 73 1.57 3.60 -0.55
C TYR A 73 2.42 3.32 -1.78
N LEU A 74 1.88 3.64 -2.94
CA LEU A 74 2.58 3.66 -4.22
C LEU A 74 2.21 4.95 -4.96
N GLY A 75 3.19 5.75 -5.33
CA GLY A 75 2.96 6.98 -6.05
C GLY A 75 4.00 7.26 -7.13
N VAL A 76 3.58 8.02 -8.13
CA VAL A 76 4.45 8.61 -9.16
C VAL A 76 4.22 10.11 -9.14
N THR A 77 5.29 10.90 -9.16
CA THR A 77 5.19 12.37 -9.17
C THR A 77 4.29 12.86 -10.29
N ALA A 78 3.52 13.91 -10.04
CA ALA A 78 2.47 14.34 -10.96
C ALA A 78 2.96 14.58 -12.39
N ALA A 79 4.17 15.15 -12.53
CA ALA A 79 4.79 15.47 -13.81
C ALA A 79 5.22 14.23 -14.63
N ARG A 80 5.30 13.04 -14.00
CA ARG A 80 5.86 11.83 -14.61
C ARG A 80 4.84 10.67 -14.68
N ARG A 81 3.56 11.00 -14.47
CA ARG A 81 2.48 10.01 -14.60
C ARG A 81 2.37 9.49 -16.03
N SER A 82 1.87 8.26 -16.17
CA SER A 82 1.69 7.56 -17.45
C SER A 82 2.97 7.15 -18.19
N GLU A 83 4.15 7.31 -17.58
CA GLU A 83 5.44 6.89 -18.14
C GLU A 83 5.85 5.46 -17.73
N GLY A 84 4.96 4.68 -17.10
CA GLY A 84 5.25 3.31 -16.68
C GLY A 84 6.07 3.20 -15.38
N LEU A 85 6.38 4.31 -14.72
CA LEU A 85 7.24 4.34 -13.53
C LEU A 85 6.65 3.55 -12.33
N GLY A 86 5.33 3.54 -12.16
CA GLY A 86 4.68 2.71 -11.14
C GLY A 86 4.95 1.22 -11.35
N SER A 87 4.89 0.74 -12.58
CA SER A 87 5.22 -0.65 -12.93
C SER A 87 6.71 -0.96 -12.71
N GLU A 88 7.59 0.00 -13.00
CA GLU A 88 9.03 -0.14 -12.76
C GLU A 88 9.34 -0.24 -11.26
N ILE A 89 8.68 0.57 -10.41
CA ILE A 89 8.82 0.49 -8.96
C ILE A 89 8.38 -0.89 -8.46
N LEU A 90 7.21 -1.38 -8.89
CA LEU A 90 6.72 -2.70 -8.49
C LEU A 90 7.67 -3.81 -8.93
N ARG A 91 8.20 -3.75 -10.16
CA ARG A 91 9.18 -4.73 -10.66
C ARG A 91 10.43 -4.77 -9.78
N ARG A 92 10.95 -3.62 -9.34
CA ARG A 92 12.11 -3.54 -8.45
C ARG A 92 11.82 -4.08 -7.05
N LEU A 93 10.62 -3.84 -6.51
CA LEU A 93 10.19 -4.43 -5.25
C LEU A 93 10.08 -5.96 -5.35
N GLN A 94 9.51 -6.48 -6.43
CA GLN A 94 9.38 -7.91 -6.69
C GLN A 94 10.75 -8.60 -6.79
N GLN A 95 11.75 -7.93 -7.37
CA GLN A 95 13.13 -8.43 -7.45
C GLN A 95 13.81 -8.59 -6.09
N GLN A 96 13.31 -7.95 -5.04
CA GLN A 96 13.80 -8.16 -3.67
C GLN A 96 13.38 -9.52 -3.09
N GLY A 97 12.47 -10.25 -3.75
CA GLY A 97 12.05 -11.61 -3.37
C GLY A 97 11.18 -11.69 -2.11
N ARG A 98 10.74 -10.55 -1.56
CA ARG A 98 9.84 -10.52 -0.40
C ARG A 98 8.39 -10.76 -0.83
N PRO A 99 7.59 -11.54 -0.07
CA PRO A 99 6.17 -11.64 -0.29
C PRO A 99 5.49 -10.28 -0.07
N LEU A 100 4.72 -9.83 -1.05
CA LEU A 100 4.04 -8.54 -1.02
C LEU A 100 2.52 -8.71 -1.00
N VAL A 101 1.85 -7.88 -0.21
CA VAL A 101 0.40 -7.63 -0.29
C VAL A 101 0.17 -6.14 -0.48
N THR A 102 -0.86 -5.77 -1.20
CA THR A 102 -1.37 -4.39 -1.30
C THR A 102 -2.88 -4.39 -1.22
N GLU A 103 -3.44 -3.27 -0.82
CA GLU A 103 -4.87 -3.06 -0.64
C GLU A 103 -5.35 -2.04 -1.68
N SER A 104 -6.39 -2.39 -2.41
CA SER A 104 -7.02 -1.49 -3.36
C SER A 104 -8.50 -1.41 -3.07
N GLU A 105 -9.05 -0.21 -2.95
CA GLU A 105 -10.47 -0.01 -2.70
C GLU A 105 -11.34 -0.81 -3.66
N LEU A 106 -12.34 -1.49 -3.12
CA LEU A 106 -13.39 -2.10 -3.93
C LEU A 106 -14.39 -1.05 -4.43
N PRO A 107 -15.05 -1.28 -5.58
CA PRO A 107 -16.17 -0.44 -6.00
C PRO A 107 -17.25 -0.35 -4.92
N VAL A 108 -17.83 0.85 -4.77
CA VAL A 108 -18.90 1.15 -3.82
C VAL A 108 -20.20 1.35 -4.58
N ALA A 109 -21.26 0.64 -4.19
CA ALA A 109 -22.53 0.61 -4.94
C ALA A 109 -23.18 2.01 -5.09
N ASP A 110 -23.09 2.84 -4.05
CA ASP A 110 -23.71 4.16 -4.00
C ASP A 110 -22.78 5.31 -4.41
N ASP A 111 -21.59 4.99 -4.94
CA ASP A 111 -20.63 5.98 -5.41
C ASP A 111 -20.76 6.21 -6.93
N THR A 112 -20.12 7.27 -7.43
CA THR A 112 -20.16 7.62 -8.85
C THR A 112 -19.52 6.56 -9.73
N ALA A 113 -20.01 6.40 -10.96
CA ALA A 113 -19.41 5.50 -11.94
C ALA A 113 -17.93 5.86 -12.21
N GLU A 114 -17.59 7.15 -12.17
CA GLU A 114 -16.24 7.66 -12.39
C GLU A 114 -15.29 7.25 -11.26
N ALA A 115 -15.70 7.40 -9.99
CA ALA A 115 -14.94 6.96 -8.83
C ALA A 115 -14.69 5.43 -8.87
N ASN A 116 -15.73 4.66 -9.18
CA ASN A 116 -15.61 3.20 -9.32
C ASN A 116 -14.71 2.78 -10.47
N GLN A 117 -14.69 3.52 -11.59
CA GLN A 117 -13.74 3.28 -12.67
C GLN A 117 -12.27 3.50 -12.22
N ILE A 118 -12.00 4.48 -11.36
CA ILE A 118 -10.67 4.71 -10.81
C ILE A 118 -10.25 3.50 -9.95
N ARG A 119 -11.13 3.00 -9.07
CA ARG A 119 -10.88 1.81 -8.24
C ARG A 119 -10.57 0.57 -9.09
N LEU A 120 -11.40 0.32 -10.10
CA LEU A 120 -11.19 -0.79 -11.03
C LEU A 120 -9.87 -0.68 -11.82
N ARG A 121 -9.49 0.54 -12.23
CA ARG A 121 -8.20 0.77 -12.92
C ARG A 121 -7.01 0.49 -12.00
N ARG A 122 -7.08 0.82 -10.70
CA ARG A 122 -6.03 0.49 -9.72
C ARG A 122 -5.88 -1.02 -9.56
N ILE A 123 -6.98 -1.75 -9.38
CA ILE A 123 -6.97 -3.21 -9.31
C ILE A 123 -6.37 -3.82 -10.59
N ALA A 124 -6.82 -3.34 -11.76
CA ALA A 124 -6.31 -3.80 -13.05
C ALA A 124 -4.81 -3.48 -13.25
N PHE A 125 -4.33 -2.35 -12.73
CA PHE A 125 -2.91 -2.00 -12.76
C PHE A 125 -2.07 -3.02 -11.98
N TYR A 126 -2.43 -3.34 -10.74
CA TYR A 126 -1.72 -4.34 -9.95
C TYR A 126 -1.73 -5.72 -10.60
N LYS A 127 -2.87 -6.13 -11.18
CA LYS A 127 -2.98 -7.38 -11.93
C LYS A 127 -2.00 -7.43 -13.11
N ARG A 128 -1.90 -6.36 -13.91
CA ARG A 128 -0.92 -6.28 -15.00
C ARG A 128 0.53 -6.31 -14.53
N CYS A 129 0.79 -5.89 -13.30
CA CYS A 129 2.11 -5.97 -12.66
C CYS A 129 2.36 -7.32 -11.95
N GLY A 130 1.52 -8.34 -12.18
CA GLY A 130 1.73 -9.70 -11.66
C GLY A 130 1.16 -9.97 -10.27
N PHE A 131 0.43 -9.01 -9.68
CA PHE A 131 -0.32 -9.26 -8.45
C PHE A 131 -1.60 -10.02 -8.74
N THR A 132 -1.96 -10.93 -7.84
CA THR A 132 -3.19 -11.72 -7.92
C THR A 132 -4.18 -11.26 -6.87
N PRO A 133 -5.45 -10.96 -7.23
CA PRO A 133 -6.51 -10.75 -6.24
C PRO A 133 -6.65 -12.00 -5.36
N ALA A 134 -6.61 -11.82 -4.04
CA ALA A 134 -6.58 -12.93 -3.10
C ALA A 134 -7.85 -13.02 -2.24
N TYR A 135 -8.23 -11.94 -1.58
CA TYR A 135 -9.42 -11.91 -0.71
C TYR A 135 -9.91 -10.46 -0.52
N PRO A 136 -11.21 -10.28 -0.26
CA PRO A 136 -11.72 -9.00 0.25
C PRO A 136 -11.35 -8.85 1.72
N MET A 137 -11.14 -7.62 2.17
CA MET A 137 -10.89 -7.28 3.56
C MET A 137 -11.53 -5.96 3.93
N ALA A 138 -11.54 -5.61 5.21
CA ALA A 138 -12.01 -4.32 5.71
C ALA A 138 -10.95 -3.67 6.59
N THR A 139 -10.81 -2.37 6.43
CA THR A 139 -10.10 -1.46 7.35
C THR A 139 -10.57 -0.03 7.14
N CYS A 140 -10.46 0.81 8.16
CA CYS A 140 -10.85 2.23 8.13
C CYS A 140 -12.28 2.47 7.61
N GLY A 141 -13.22 1.57 7.93
CA GLY A 141 -14.61 1.69 7.52
C GLY A 141 -14.91 1.33 6.06
N MET A 142 -13.92 0.86 5.32
CA MET A 142 -14.05 0.56 3.88
C MET A 142 -13.68 -0.89 3.57
N ALA A 143 -14.21 -1.36 2.43
CA ALA A 143 -13.87 -2.67 1.86
C ALA A 143 -12.76 -2.54 0.81
N TRP A 144 -11.79 -3.43 0.87
CA TRP A 144 -10.60 -3.45 0.03
C TRP A 144 -10.44 -4.82 -0.63
N GLN A 145 -9.87 -4.83 -1.81
CA GLN A 145 -9.32 -6.03 -2.43
C GLN A 145 -7.86 -6.15 -2.02
N ALA A 146 -7.52 -7.19 -1.28
CA ALA A 146 -6.13 -7.58 -1.09
C ALA A 146 -5.61 -8.23 -2.37
N LEU A 147 -4.50 -7.72 -2.90
CA LEU A 147 -3.79 -8.29 -4.04
C LEU A 147 -2.39 -8.68 -3.59
N THR A 148 -1.92 -9.86 -4.01
CA THR A 148 -0.68 -10.44 -3.51
C THR A 148 0.31 -10.74 -4.63
N TYR A 149 1.58 -10.53 -4.33
CA TYR A 149 2.71 -11.06 -5.07
C TYR A 149 3.53 -11.91 -4.10
N ALA A 150 3.08 -13.15 -3.88
CA ALA A 150 3.62 -14.05 -2.86
C ALA A 150 3.52 -15.51 -3.33
N PRO A 151 4.23 -15.90 -4.42
CA PRO A 151 4.01 -17.18 -5.09
C PRO A 151 4.36 -18.40 -4.23
N GLN A 152 5.08 -18.19 -3.12
CA GLN A 152 5.55 -19.27 -2.24
C GLN A 152 4.79 -19.39 -0.92
N LEU A 153 3.80 -18.50 -0.67
CA LEU A 153 3.01 -18.51 0.55
C LEU A 153 1.57 -18.99 0.28
N PRO A 154 1.05 -19.94 1.06
CA PRO A 154 -0.37 -20.27 1.04
C PRO A 154 -1.22 -19.05 1.40
N VAL A 155 -2.40 -18.93 0.80
CA VAL A 155 -3.30 -17.78 1.02
C VAL A 155 -3.72 -17.65 2.49
N GLN A 156 -3.88 -18.74 3.23
CA GLN A 156 -4.20 -18.73 4.66
C GLN A 156 -3.07 -18.08 5.48
N ASP A 157 -1.81 -18.37 5.14
CA ASP A 157 -0.66 -17.78 5.82
C ASP A 157 -0.54 -16.29 5.48
N ILE A 158 -0.85 -15.90 4.24
CA ILE A 158 -0.90 -14.50 3.83
C ILE A 158 -1.98 -13.77 4.65
N MET A 159 -3.20 -14.30 4.74
CA MET A 159 -4.28 -13.70 5.52
C MET A 159 -3.91 -13.55 7.00
N ALA A 160 -3.34 -14.59 7.60
CA ALA A 160 -2.92 -14.57 9.01
C ALA A 160 -1.85 -13.50 9.27
N GLN A 161 -0.82 -13.43 8.43
CA GLN A 161 0.25 -12.43 8.54
C GLN A 161 -0.27 -11.01 8.24
N HIS A 162 -1.14 -10.86 7.25
CA HIS A 162 -1.75 -9.57 6.90
C HIS A 162 -2.58 -9.03 8.07
N ARG A 163 -3.42 -9.87 8.69
CA ARG A 163 -4.17 -9.48 9.90
C ARG A 163 -3.24 -9.14 11.07
N ALA A 164 -2.18 -9.93 11.29
CA ALA A 164 -1.24 -9.74 12.38
C ALA A 164 -0.43 -8.44 12.25
N LEU A 165 -0.15 -7.98 11.02
CA LEU A 165 0.58 -6.74 10.75
C LEU A 165 -0.12 -5.51 11.37
N TYR A 166 -1.44 -5.48 11.37
CA TYR A 166 -2.24 -4.39 11.93
C TYR A 166 -2.28 -4.36 13.46
N GLY A 167 -1.99 -5.49 14.12
CA GLY A 167 -2.09 -5.61 15.58
C GLY A 167 -3.51 -5.96 16.06
N ALA A 168 -3.59 -6.53 17.26
CA ALA A 168 -4.85 -7.02 17.81
C ALA A 168 -5.83 -5.89 18.19
N GLU A 169 -5.31 -4.72 18.50
CA GLU A 169 -6.07 -3.54 18.89
C GLU A 169 -6.92 -2.96 17.74
N ARG A 170 -6.54 -3.21 16.48
CA ARG A 170 -7.28 -2.74 15.30
C ARG A 170 -8.51 -3.61 15.05
N THR A 171 -9.59 -3.31 15.77
CA THR A 171 -10.88 -4.06 15.70
C THR A 171 -11.64 -3.82 14.40
N ASP A 172 -11.30 -2.77 13.66
CA ASP A 172 -11.86 -2.46 12.34
C ASP A 172 -11.22 -3.25 11.19
N VAL A 173 -10.14 -3.99 11.47
CA VAL A 173 -9.46 -4.81 10.47
C VAL A 173 -10.01 -6.22 10.44
N VAL A 174 -10.64 -6.59 9.34
CA VAL A 174 -11.23 -7.91 9.09
C VAL A 174 -10.58 -8.56 7.89
N VAL A 175 -9.86 -9.66 8.09
CA VAL A 175 -9.15 -10.41 7.04
C VAL A 175 -9.46 -11.91 7.19
N PRO A 176 -10.16 -12.52 6.22
CA PRO A 176 -10.90 -11.92 5.12
C PRO A 176 -12.23 -11.28 5.57
N LEU A 177 -12.77 -10.36 4.78
CA LEU A 177 -14.13 -9.86 4.99
C LEU A 177 -15.13 -10.89 4.43
N PRO A 178 -16.05 -11.43 5.25
CA PRO A 178 -17.04 -12.38 4.76
C PRO A 178 -17.97 -11.76 3.73
N GLU A 179 -18.38 -12.55 2.76
CA GLU A 179 -19.31 -12.11 1.70
C GLU A 179 -20.63 -11.57 2.33
N GLY A 180 -21.11 -10.45 1.79
CA GLY A 180 -22.33 -9.79 2.28
C GLY A 180 -22.18 -9.07 3.62
N THR A 181 -20.97 -9.02 4.19
CA THR A 181 -20.71 -8.31 5.46
C THR A 181 -20.26 -6.89 5.17
N ALA A 182 -20.88 -5.91 5.83
CA ALA A 182 -20.45 -4.53 5.79
C ALA A 182 -19.12 -4.34 6.55
N PRO A 183 -18.22 -3.45 6.09
CA PRO A 183 -17.03 -3.09 6.85
C PRO A 183 -17.39 -2.59 8.26
N PRO A 184 -16.63 -2.96 9.30
CA PRO A 184 -16.78 -2.36 10.63
C PRO A 184 -16.52 -0.84 10.58
N THR A 185 -17.09 -0.10 11.53
CA THR A 185 -16.79 1.33 11.71
C THR A 185 -15.28 1.53 11.87
N SER A 186 -14.75 2.63 11.29
CA SER A 186 -13.34 2.98 11.43
C SER A 186 -12.90 3.03 12.89
N PHE A 187 -11.71 2.52 13.18
CA PHE A 187 -11.07 2.59 14.51
C PHE A 187 -10.80 4.03 14.95
N TRP A 188 -10.62 4.93 13.99
CA TRP A 188 -10.29 6.33 14.26
C TRP A 188 -11.50 7.26 14.36
N GLY A 189 -12.74 6.73 14.24
CA GLY A 189 -14.00 7.46 14.36
C GLY A 189 -14.46 8.14 13.06
#